data_7ea0daf5867838d6162003d1578fd748
#
_entry.id   7ea0daf5867838d6162003d1578fd748
#
_cell.length_a   1.000
_cell.length_b   1.000
_cell.length_c   1.000
_cell.angle_alpha   90.00
_cell.angle_beta   90.00
_cell.angle_gamma   90.00
#
_symmetry.space_group_name_H-M   'P 1'
#
loop_
_entity.id
_entity.type
_entity.pdbx_description
1 polymer ?
#
loop_
_entity_poly.entity_id
_entity_poly.type
_entity_poly.pdbx_seq_one_letter_code
_entity_poly.pdbx_strand_id
1 'polypeptide(L)'
;MVMAIRHVVLIRPAAGVSEAEMETVLERAAKMAGIEGVISVGFARTIGERETAHAKGISHVLTIMLQDLAALEAYRPHPLHREFGGLLLPLAEDLTVIDIAE
;
A
#
# COMPACT_ATOMS: atom_id res chain seq x y z
N MET A 1 -14.07 -20.07 11.08
CA MET A 1 -14.23 -18.61 11.00
C MET A 1 -13.25 -18.04 10.01
N VAL A 2 -13.75 -17.25 9.08
CA VAL A 2 -12.91 -16.56 8.11
C VAL A 2 -12.45 -15.24 8.72
N MET A 3 -11.16 -14.97 8.66
CA MET A 3 -10.58 -13.73 9.18
C MET A 3 -10.16 -12.84 8.02
N ALA A 4 -10.58 -11.59 8.08
CA ALA A 4 -10.13 -10.60 7.11
C ALA A 4 -8.63 -10.36 7.29
N ILE A 5 -7.97 -9.98 6.21
CA ILE A 5 -6.55 -9.63 6.22
C ILE A 5 -6.43 -8.14 5.96
N ARG A 6 -5.68 -7.47 6.81
CA ARG A 6 -5.27 -6.09 6.60
C ARG A 6 -3.86 -6.11 6.04
N HIS A 7 -3.74 -5.74 4.78
CA HIS A 7 -2.46 -5.66 4.06
C HIS A 7 -2.00 -4.20 4.11
N VAL A 8 -0.92 -3.96 4.85
CA VAL A 8 -0.42 -2.61 5.12
C VAL A 8 0.91 -2.42 4.43
N VAL A 9 1.04 -1.37 3.64
CA VAL A 9 2.28 -1.01 2.94
C VAL A 9 2.76 0.33 3.47
N LEU A 10 3.91 0.32 4.14
CA LEU A 10 4.54 1.53 4.66
C LEU A 10 5.53 2.01 3.59
N ILE A 11 5.37 3.26 3.17
CA ILE A 11 6.12 3.79 2.02
C ILE A 11 7.10 4.87 2.44
N ARG A 12 8.39 4.63 2.17
CA ARG A 12 9.42 5.66 2.26
C ARG A 12 9.74 6.12 0.85
N PRO A 13 9.45 7.39 0.50
CA PRO A 13 9.68 7.86 -0.86
C PRO A 13 11.17 8.01 -1.17
N ALA A 14 11.51 7.83 -2.43
CA ALA A 14 12.85 8.10 -2.92
C ALA A 14 13.16 9.59 -2.85
N ALA A 15 14.44 9.93 -2.76
CA ALA A 15 14.86 11.32 -2.72
C ALA A 15 14.34 12.07 -3.95
N GLY A 16 13.82 13.27 -3.72
CA GLY A 16 13.31 14.11 -4.79
C GLY A 16 11.87 13.85 -5.22
N VAL A 17 11.25 12.80 -4.69
CA VAL A 17 9.83 12.52 -4.97
C VAL A 17 8.97 13.44 -4.12
N SER A 18 8.08 14.22 -4.75
CA SER A 18 7.19 15.11 -4.04
C SER A 18 5.98 14.35 -3.48
N GLU A 19 5.32 14.95 -2.48
CA GLU A 19 4.08 14.40 -1.95
C GLU A 19 3.02 14.28 -3.03
N ALA A 20 2.95 15.27 -3.92
CA ALA A 20 1.98 15.26 -5.01
C ALA A 20 2.22 14.11 -5.98
N GLU A 21 3.46 13.83 -6.33
CA GLU A 21 3.79 12.70 -7.19
C GLU A 21 3.40 11.37 -6.54
N MET A 22 3.73 11.22 -5.25
CA MET A 22 3.40 10.00 -4.52
C MET A 22 1.89 9.80 -4.47
N GLU A 23 1.14 10.85 -4.14
CA GLU A 23 -0.31 10.75 -4.00
C GLU A 23 -1.00 10.52 -5.33
N THR A 24 -0.47 11.06 -6.42
CA THR A 24 -1.00 10.78 -7.76
C THR A 24 -0.92 9.28 -8.08
N VAL A 25 0.19 8.65 -7.72
CA VAL A 25 0.34 7.20 -7.91
C VAL A 25 -0.57 6.44 -6.95
N LEU A 26 -0.63 6.85 -5.68
CA LEU A 26 -1.46 6.15 -4.69
C LEU A 26 -2.95 6.21 -5.03
N GLU A 27 -3.41 7.26 -5.67
CA GLU A 27 -4.80 7.35 -6.14
C GLU A 27 -5.11 6.25 -7.16
N ARG A 28 -4.11 5.80 -7.92
CA ARG A 28 -4.29 4.69 -8.87
C ARG A 28 -4.55 3.36 -8.16
N ALA A 29 -4.22 3.25 -6.89
CA ALA A 29 -4.48 2.05 -6.11
C ALA A 29 -5.97 1.71 -6.05
N ALA A 30 -6.84 2.70 -6.21
CA ALA A 30 -8.28 2.50 -6.19
C ALA A 30 -8.76 1.45 -7.20
N LYS A 31 -8.05 1.27 -8.31
CA LYS A 31 -8.37 0.25 -9.31
C LYS A 31 -8.31 -1.15 -8.73
N MET A 32 -7.50 -1.36 -7.71
CA MET A 32 -7.34 -2.67 -7.09
C MET A 32 -8.60 -3.11 -6.33
N ALA A 33 -9.53 -2.19 -6.09
CA ALA A 33 -10.82 -2.55 -5.51
C ALA A 33 -11.63 -3.47 -6.45
N GLY A 34 -11.28 -3.52 -7.74
CA GLY A 34 -11.89 -4.44 -8.69
C GLY A 34 -11.37 -5.87 -8.63
N ILE A 35 -10.36 -6.13 -7.81
CA ILE A 35 -9.83 -7.49 -7.63
C ILE A 35 -10.78 -8.26 -6.72
N GLU A 36 -11.19 -9.45 -7.14
CA GLU A 36 -12.05 -10.29 -6.32
C GLU A 36 -11.39 -10.58 -4.97
N GLY A 37 -12.14 -10.41 -3.89
CA GLY A 37 -11.64 -10.62 -2.54
C GLY A 37 -11.12 -9.36 -1.87
N VAL A 38 -10.94 -8.26 -2.61
CA VAL A 38 -10.58 -6.97 -2.02
C VAL A 38 -11.84 -6.29 -1.48
N ILE A 39 -11.83 -5.97 -0.19
CA ILE A 39 -12.95 -5.30 0.48
C ILE A 39 -12.83 -3.78 0.32
N SER A 40 -11.63 -3.24 0.54
CA SER A 40 -11.40 -1.80 0.44
C SER A 40 -9.93 -1.50 0.16
N VAL A 41 -9.70 -0.32 -0.39
CA VAL A 41 -8.37 0.20 -0.70
C VAL A 41 -8.34 1.65 -0.23
N GLY A 42 -7.29 2.03 0.48
CA GLY A 42 -7.13 3.41 0.90
C GLY A 42 -5.69 3.72 1.23
N PHE A 43 -5.37 5.01 1.27
CA PHE A 43 -4.06 5.45 1.72
C PHE A 43 -4.20 6.70 2.57
N ALA A 44 -3.17 6.96 3.37
CA ALA A 44 -3.11 8.13 4.20
C ALA A 44 -1.68 8.63 4.27
N ARG A 45 -1.54 9.94 4.43
CA ARG A 45 -0.26 10.57 4.70
C ARG A 45 -0.01 10.50 6.20
N THR A 46 1.25 10.21 6.59
CA THR A 46 1.63 10.28 7.99
C THR A 46 1.57 11.71 8.48
N ILE A 47 1.30 11.90 9.77
CA ILE A 47 1.26 13.23 10.37
C ILE A 47 2.58 13.54 11.10
N GLY A 48 2.83 14.84 11.28
CA GLY A 48 3.93 15.31 12.12
C GLY A 48 5.31 15.10 11.54
N GLU A 49 6.26 15.01 12.44
CA GLU A 49 7.68 14.95 12.10
C GLU A 49 8.11 13.54 11.74
N ARG A 50 8.29 13.29 10.46
CA ARG A 50 8.71 11.99 9.97
C ARG A 50 10.21 11.75 10.13
N GLU A 51 10.92 12.79 10.59
CA GLU A 51 12.37 12.73 10.72
C GLU A 51 12.84 11.97 11.96
N THR A 52 11.92 11.50 12.80
CA THR A 52 12.30 10.72 13.97
C THR A 52 12.86 9.36 13.54
N ALA A 53 13.73 8.81 14.37
CA ALA A 53 14.31 7.50 14.10
C ALA A 53 13.26 6.39 13.98
N HIS A 54 12.14 6.53 14.67
CA HIS A 54 11.07 5.54 14.67
C HIS A 54 10.16 5.65 13.44
N ALA A 55 10.06 6.81 12.82
CA ALA A 55 9.25 7.02 11.62
C ALA A 55 9.94 6.47 10.37
N LYS A 56 11.25 6.32 10.38
CA LYS A 56 12.03 5.71 9.28
C LYS A 56 11.84 6.39 7.92
N GLY A 57 11.44 7.66 7.91
CA GLY A 57 11.19 8.39 6.66
C GLY A 57 9.91 8.00 5.94
N ILE A 58 9.04 7.23 6.59
CA ILE A 58 7.77 6.81 6.00
C ILE A 58 6.83 8.01 5.91
N SER A 59 6.32 8.28 4.71
CA SER A 59 5.44 9.42 4.46
C SER A 59 3.99 9.02 4.21
N HIS A 60 3.76 7.81 3.71
CA HIS A 60 2.43 7.35 3.33
C HIS A 60 2.23 5.89 3.72
N VAL A 61 0.99 5.53 3.99
CA VAL A 61 0.58 4.17 4.32
C VAL A 61 -0.57 3.79 3.41
N LEU A 62 -0.42 2.69 2.69
CA LEU A 62 -1.47 2.12 1.85
C LEU A 62 -2.07 0.92 2.59
N THR A 63 -3.38 0.85 2.64
CA THR A 63 -4.08 -0.26 3.30
C THR A 63 -5.06 -0.92 2.35
N ILE A 64 -4.92 -2.23 2.20
CA ILE A 64 -5.84 -3.04 1.40
C ILE A 64 -6.49 -4.04 2.36
N MET A 65 -7.82 -4.00 2.44
CA MET A 65 -8.55 -5.01 3.23
C MET A 65 -8.96 -6.14 2.30
N LEU A 66 -8.67 -7.37 2.70
CA LEU A 66 -8.96 -8.58 1.93
C LEU A 66 -9.84 -9.51 2.74
N GLN A 67 -10.69 -10.27 2.06
CA GLN A 67 -11.66 -11.14 2.72
C GLN A 67 -11.02 -12.23 3.57
N ASP A 68 -9.90 -12.79 3.10
CA ASP A 68 -9.23 -13.91 3.74
C ASP A 68 -7.83 -14.11 3.16
N LEU A 69 -7.13 -15.11 3.64
CA LEU A 69 -5.78 -15.42 3.18
C LEU A 69 -5.75 -15.85 1.71
N ALA A 70 -6.75 -16.58 1.26
CA ALA A 70 -6.82 -17.00 -0.13
C ALA A 70 -6.93 -15.78 -1.06
N ALA A 71 -7.68 -14.75 -0.64
CA ALA A 71 -7.80 -13.51 -1.39
C ALA A 71 -6.45 -12.78 -1.47
N LEU A 72 -5.67 -12.79 -0.38
CA LEU A 72 -4.33 -12.20 -0.39
C LEU A 72 -3.42 -12.94 -1.36
N GLU A 73 -3.45 -14.26 -1.38
CA GLU A 73 -2.63 -15.05 -2.28
C GLU A 73 -2.98 -14.80 -3.74
N ALA A 74 -4.27 -14.62 -4.05
CA ALA A 74 -4.73 -14.30 -5.39
C ALA A 74 -4.43 -12.85 -5.79
N TYR A 75 -4.39 -11.94 -4.81
CA TYR A 75 -4.10 -10.52 -5.01
C TYR A 75 -2.68 -10.28 -5.51
N ARG A 76 -1.70 -10.97 -4.92
CA ARG A 76 -0.29 -10.75 -5.24
C ARG A 76 0.06 -10.86 -6.72
N PRO A 77 -0.35 -11.93 -7.43
CA PRO A 77 -0.02 -12.06 -8.87
C PRO A 77 -1.02 -11.37 -9.78
N HIS A 78 -2.07 -10.75 -9.24
CA HIS A 78 -3.12 -10.17 -10.07
C HIS A 78 -2.56 -9.04 -10.95
N PRO A 79 -2.97 -8.96 -12.24
CA PRO A 79 -2.48 -7.92 -13.15
C PRO A 79 -2.66 -6.49 -12.63
N LEU A 80 -3.76 -6.18 -11.98
CA LEU A 80 -3.99 -4.84 -11.42
C LEU A 80 -3.00 -4.51 -10.31
N HIS A 81 -2.64 -5.49 -9.47
CA HIS A 81 -1.64 -5.30 -8.44
C HIS A 81 -0.26 -5.08 -9.06
N ARG A 82 0.08 -5.86 -10.08
CA ARG A 82 1.38 -5.76 -10.75
C ARG A 82 1.51 -4.42 -11.48
N GLU A 83 0.44 -3.96 -12.10
CA GLU A 83 0.42 -2.65 -12.76
C GLU A 83 0.68 -1.53 -11.75
N PHE A 84 -0.04 -1.57 -10.62
CA PHE A 84 0.15 -0.59 -9.55
C PHE A 84 1.58 -0.63 -9.00
N GLY A 85 2.12 -1.82 -8.77
CA GLY A 85 3.49 -1.99 -8.30
C GLY A 85 4.50 -1.37 -9.25
N GLY A 86 4.27 -1.49 -10.54
CA GLY A 86 5.12 -0.88 -11.56
C GLY A 86 5.12 0.66 -11.51
N LEU A 87 4.04 1.25 -11.03
CA LEU A 87 3.95 2.70 -10.85
C LEU A 87 4.56 3.15 -9.52
N LEU A 88 4.39 2.37 -8.48
CA LEU A 88 4.84 2.74 -7.12
C LEU A 88 6.34 2.51 -6.92
N LEU A 89 6.87 1.38 -7.36
CA LEU A 89 8.26 1.02 -7.07
C LEU A 89 9.29 2.06 -7.49
N PRO A 90 9.16 2.73 -8.66
CA PRO A 90 10.12 3.77 -9.03
C PRO A 90 10.14 4.97 -8.09
N LEU A 91 9.06 5.20 -7.35
CA LEU A 91 8.96 6.34 -6.43
C LEU A 91 9.35 6.00 -5.00
N ALA A 92 9.53 4.73 -4.69
CA ALA A 92 9.79 4.28 -3.32
C ALA A 92 11.26 3.95 -3.13
N GLU A 93 11.86 4.53 -2.10
CA GLU A 93 13.18 4.12 -1.61
C GLU A 93 13.07 2.77 -0.94
N ASP A 94 11.98 2.59 -0.18
CA ASP A 94 11.74 1.36 0.56
C ASP A 94 10.25 1.16 0.80
N LEU A 95 9.84 -0.09 0.81
CA LEU A 95 8.48 -0.51 1.15
C LEU A 95 8.56 -1.55 2.24
N THR A 96 7.74 -1.38 3.27
CA THR A 96 7.58 -2.39 4.32
C THR A 96 6.15 -2.90 4.26
N VAL A 97 5.99 -4.20 4.06
CA VAL A 97 4.69 -4.83 3.93
C VAL A 97 4.39 -5.65 5.16
N ILE A 98 3.23 -5.40 5.77
CA ILE A 98 2.79 -6.11 6.97
C ILE A 98 1.37 -6.62 6.70
N ASP A 99 1.17 -7.91 6.90
CA ASP A 99 -0.15 -8.53 6.76
C ASP A 99 -0.65 -8.95 8.13
N ILE A 100 -1.84 -8.48 8.49
CA ILE A 100 -2.43 -8.69 9.81
C ILE A 100 -3.76 -9.41 9.63
N ALA A 101 -3.93 -10.52 10.34
CA ALA A 101 -5.21 -11.22 10.39
C ALA A 101 -6.10 -10.56 11.45
N GLU A 102 -7.33 -10.30 11.08
CA GLU A 102 -8.29 -9.66 11.96
C GLU A 102 -9.53 -10.51 12.21
#